data_2c74d23de9e0acb11427a1e590c47f60
#
_entry.id   2c74d23de9e0acb11427a1e590c47f60
#
_cell.length_a   1.000
_cell.length_b   1.000
_cell.length_c   1.000
_cell.angle_alpha   90.00
_cell.angle_beta   90.00
_cell.angle_gamma   90.00
#
_symmetry.space_group_name_H-M   'P 1'
#
loop_
_entity.id
_entity.type
_entity.pdbx_description
1 polymer ?
#
loop_
_entity_poly.entity_id
_entity_poly.type
_entity_poly.pdbx_seq_one_letter_code
_entity_poly.pdbx_strand_id
1 'polypeptide(L)'
;MPRRPRRMSESGYMHVIVRGVGKQILFEDSMDFKHFLKRLEQYSLETEVKICAYCLMENHVHLLAHGESNSLALLMKKIGVSYSGYYNKKYDRVGHLFQDRYLSEPVETENYLMTVFRYILQNPQKAGICHAAEYRWSSYKLYQIASAMAILL
;
A
#
# COMPACT_ATOMS: atom_id res chain seq x y z
N MET A 1 -7.14 -25.39 -7.73
CA MET A 1 -7.01 -25.38 -6.26
C MET A 1 -7.83 -24.27 -5.65
N PRO A 2 -8.66 -24.58 -4.69
CA PRO A 2 -9.38 -23.51 -3.99
C PRO A 2 -8.41 -22.60 -3.24
N ARG A 3 -8.69 -21.31 -3.25
CA ARG A 3 -7.88 -20.34 -2.51
C ARG A 3 -8.08 -20.53 -1.01
N ARG A 4 -6.98 -20.46 -0.27
CA ARG A 4 -7.07 -20.49 1.20
C ARG A 4 -7.72 -19.18 1.68
N PRO A 5 -8.60 -19.25 2.71
CA PRO A 5 -9.11 -18.03 3.34
C PRO A 5 -7.95 -17.20 3.88
N ARG A 6 -8.10 -15.87 3.85
CA ARG A 6 -7.13 -15.00 4.50
C ARG A 6 -7.19 -15.17 6.00
N ARG A 7 -6.02 -15.08 6.63
CA ARG A 7 -5.96 -15.04 8.09
C ARG A 7 -6.54 -13.70 8.56
N MET A 8 -7.39 -13.75 9.55
CA MET A 8 -7.96 -12.55 10.18
C MET A 8 -7.03 -12.00 11.23
N SER A 9 -6.99 -10.67 11.34
CA SER A 9 -6.19 -9.99 12.35
C SER A 9 -7.06 -9.64 13.55
N GLU A 10 -6.65 -10.08 14.74
CA GLU A 10 -7.31 -9.71 15.99
C GLU A 10 -7.01 -8.26 16.39
N SER A 11 -5.78 -7.80 16.12
CA SER A 11 -5.38 -6.40 16.39
C SER A 11 -6.01 -5.40 15.45
N GLY A 12 -6.47 -5.85 14.29
CA GLY A 12 -6.91 -5.00 13.19
C GLY A 12 -5.79 -4.54 12.27
N TYR A 13 -4.52 -4.76 12.62
CA TYR A 13 -3.39 -4.40 11.77
C TYR A 13 -3.07 -5.50 10.77
N MET A 14 -2.87 -5.09 9.53
CA MET A 14 -2.55 -5.99 8.42
C MET A 14 -1.43 -5.39 7.57
N HIS A 15 -0.45 -6.22 7.23
CA HIS A 15 0.52 -5.89 6.18
C HIS A 15 -0.04 -6.39 4.84
N VAL A 16 -0.26 -5.48 3.92
CA VAL A 16 -0.88 -5.75 2.62
C VAL A 16 0.13 -5.53 1.51
N ILE A 17 0.18 -6.47 0.57
CA ILE A 17 1.04 -6.36 -0.62
C ILE A 17 0.18 -6.58 -1.86
N VAL A 18 0.32 -5.67 -2.82
CA VAL A 18 -0.33 -5.76 -4.13
C VAL A 18 0.76 -5.75 -5.19
N ARG A 19 0.69 -6.70 -6.13
CA ARG A 19 1.70 -6.83 -7.19
C ARG A 19 1.09 -6.74 -8.57
N GLY A 20 1.86 -6.19 -9.50
CA GLY A 20 1.50 -6.24 -10.91
C GLY A 20 1.59 -7.66 -11.46
N VAL A 21 0.66 -8.02 -12.35
CA VAL A 21 0.64 -9.33 -12.99
C VAL A 21 1.92 -9.55 -13.80
N GLY A 22 2.58 -10.70 -13.60
CA GLY A 22 3.83 -11.00 -14.31
C GLY A 22 4.90 -9.92 -14.14
N LYS A 23 4.99 -9.31 -12.96
CA LYS A 23 5.90 -8.20 -12.64
C LYS A 23 5.59 -6.92 -13.43
N GLN A 24 4.37 -6.77 -13.92
CA GLN A 24 3.91 -5.59 -14.64
C GLN A 24 4.22 -4.32 -13.84
N ILE A 25 4.78 -3.33 -14.51
CA ILE A 25 4.97 -2.01 -13.93
C ILE A 25 3.60 -1.40 -13.65
N LEU A 26 3.41 -0.90 -12.44
CA LEU A 26 2.17 -0.27 -12.00
C LEU A 26 2.20 1.25 -12.12
N PHE A 27 3.39 1.83 -12.10
CA PHE A 27 3.58 3.28 -12.11
C PHE A 27 4.67 3.64 -13.12
N GLU A 28 4.26 4.26 -14.23
CA GLU A 28 5.18 4.68 -15.29
C GLU A 28 5.67 6.11 -15.08
N ASP A 29 4.84 6.97 -14.48
CA ASP A 29 5.18 8.37 -14.23
C ASP A 29 4.59 8.86 -12.91
N SER A 30 4.91 10.10 -12.54
CA SER A 30 4.46 10.69 -11.28
C SER A 30 2.95 10.83 -11.18
N MET A 31 2.25 11.00 -12.29
CA MET A 31 0.80 11.11 -12.31
C MET A 31 0.14 9.79 -11.89
N ASP A 32 0.74 8.66 -12.25
CA ASP A 32 0.24 7.34 -11.86
C ASP A 32 0.32 7.17 -10.34
N PHE A 33 1.46 7.53 -9.75
CA PHE A 33 1.62 7.48 -8.29
C PHE A 33 0.60 8.38 -7.59
N LYS A 34 0.44 9.59 -8.08
CA LYS A 34 -0.52 10.55 -7.50
C LYS A 34 -1.96 10.06 -7.59
N HIS A 35 -2.31 9.45 -8.71
CA HIS A 35 -3.65 8.90 -8.89
C HIS A 35 -3.93 7.79 -7.88
N PHE A 36 -2.98 6.87 -7.72
CA PHE A 36 -3.11 5.80 -6.74
C PHE A 36 -3.27 6.34 -5.31
N LEU A 37 -2.41 7.28 -4.92
CA LEU A 37 -2.45 7.88 -3.58
C LEU A 37 -3.75 8.62 -3.32
N LYS A 38 -4.26 9.34 -4.30
CA LYS A 38 -5.53 10.06 -4.18
C LYS A 38 -6.69 9.10 -3.96
N ARG A 39 -6.71 7.98 -4.69
CA ARG A 39 -7.73 6.95 -4.53
C ARG A 39 -7.58 6.20 -3.22
N LEU A 40 -6.36 5.94 -2.81
CA LEU A 40 -6.09 5.32 -1.50
C LEU A 40 -6.65 6.19 -0.38
N GLU A 41 -6.41 7.48 -0.40
CA GLU A 41 -6.94 8.43 0.57
C GLU A 41 -8.47 8.45 0.56
N GLN A 42 -9.06 8.62 -0.61
CA GLN A 42 -10.52 8.66 -0.78
C GLN A 42 -11.18 7.40 -0.24
N TYR A 43 -10.72 6.24 -0.68
CA TYR A 43 -11.38 4.98 -0.34
C TYR A 43 -11.07 4.52 1.08
N SER A 44 -9.92 4.91 1.65
CA SER A 44 -9.64 4.62 3.05
C SER A 44 -10.61 5.36 3.97
N LEU A 45 -10.95 6.60 3.65
CA LEU A 45 -11.97 7.36 4.39
C LEU A 45 -13.36 6.75 4.23
N GLU A 46 -13.74 6.36 3.02
CA GLU A 46 -15.05 5.75 2.75
C GLU A 46 -15.23 4.41 3.47
N THR A 47 -14.18 3.63 3.59
CA THR A 47 -14.24 2.29 4.19
C THR A 47 -13.85 2.25 5.66
N GLU A 48 -13.46 3.39 6.21
CA GLU A 48 -13.00 3.51 7.61
C GLU A 48 -11.77 2.64 7.90
N VAL A 49 -10.89 2.49 6.90
CA VAL A 49 -9.59 1.82 7.07
C VAL A 49 -8.52 2.89 7.21
N LYS A 50 -7.72 2.77 8.27
CA LYS A 50 -6.59 3.67 8.48
C LYS A 50 -5.35 3.11 7.79
N ILE A 51 -4.70 3.92 6.98
CA ILE A 51 -3.41 3.56 6.37
C ILE A 51 -2.31 4.15 7.25
N CYS A 52 -1.60 3.28 7.93
CA CYS A 52 -0.55 3.68 8.89
C CYS A 52 0.79 3.90 8.22
N ALA A 53 1.08 3.18 7.15
CA ALA A 53 2.29 3.36 6.35
C ALA A 53 2.03 2.83 4.94
N TYR A 54 2.74 3.40 3.97
CA TYR A 54 2.68 2.90 2.59
C TYR A 54 4.01 3.11 1.89
N CYS A 55 4.25 2.29 0.88
CA CYS A 55 5.35 2.47 -0.06
C CYS A 55 4.90 1.96 -1.43
N LEU A 56 4.90 2.85 -2.41
CA LEU A 56 4.54 2.52 -3.80
C LEU A 56 5.82 2.26 -4.57
N MET A 57 6.11 0.98 -4.83
CA MET A 57 7.24 0.59 -5.66
C MET A 57 6.80 0.45 -7.11
N GLU A 58 7.74 0.33 -8.02
CA GLU A 58 7.46 0.32 -9.46
C GLU A 58 6.41 -0.73 -9.86
N ASN A 59 6.51 -1.94 -9.31
CA ASN A 59 5.64 -3.07 -9.68
C ASN A 59 4.90 -3.70 -8.50
N HIS A 60 4.93 -3.07 -7.35
CA HIS A 60 4.20 -3.55 -6.17
C HIS A 60 3.99 -2.42 -5.16
N VAL A 61 3.04 -2.63 -4.26
CA VAL A 61 2.67 -1.66 -3.22
C VAL A 61 2.64 -2.37 -1.88
N HIS A 62 3.24 -1.76 -0.88
CA HIS A 62 3.13 -2.18 0.52
C HIS A 62 2.26 -1.21 1.29
N LEU A 63 1.31 -1.76 2.05
CA LEU A 63 0.48 -0.98 2.97
C LEU A 63 0.52 -1.60 4.36
N LEU A 64 0.57 -0.76 5.38
CA LEU A 64 0.24 -1.16 6.75
C LEU A 64 -1.11 -0.54 7.06
N ALA A 65 -2.14 -1.36 7.18
CA ALA A 65 -3.52 -0.93 7.32
C ALA A 65 -4.10 -1.38 8.66
N HIS A 66 -5.03 -0.59 9.19
CA HIS A 66 -5.78 -0.92 10.41
C HIS A 66 -7.27 -0.76 10.14
N GLY A 67 -8.03 -1.80 10.40
CA GLY A 67 -9.48 -1.81 10.22
C GLY A 67 -10.04 -3.22 10.24
N GLU A 68 -11.33 -3.32 10.03
CA GLU A 68 -12.01 -4.62 9.93
C GLU A 68 -11.66 -5.31 8.61
N SER A 69 -11.61 -6.64 8.63
CA SER A 69 -11.24 -7.45 7.46
C SER A 69 -12.13 -7.19 6.26
N ASN A 70 -13.45 -7.07 6.47
CA ASN A 70 -14.41 -6.77 5.39
C ASN A 70 -14.19 -5.37 4.81
N SER A 71 -13.87 -4.40 5.65
CA SER A 71 -13.58 -3.03 5.24
C SER A 71 -12.29 -2.97 4.42
N LEU A 72 -11.27 -3.71 4.84
CA LEU A 72 -10.01 -3.81 4.10
C LEU A 72 -10.23 -4.45 2.73
N ALA A 73 -11.00 -5.53 2.67
CA ALA A 73 -11.34 -6.19 1.41
C ALA A 73 -12.07 -5.25 0.45
N LEU A 74 -12.99 -4.46 0.97
CA LEU A 74 -13.72 -3.46 0.18
C LEU A 74 -12.78 -2.35 -0.33
N LEU A 75 -11.90 -1.85 0.53
CA LEU A 75 -10.89 -0.87 0.16
C LEU A 75 -10.02 -1.38 -1.00
N MET A 76 -9.51 -2.59 -0.87
CA MET A 76 -8.62 -3.17 -1.89
C MET A 76 -9.36 -3.42 -3.21
N LYS A 77 -10.62 -3.82 -3.14
CA LYS A 77 -11.46 -3.96 -4.34
C LYS A 77 -11.65 -2.62 -5.04
N LYS A 78 -12.01 -1.58 -4.30
CA LYS A 78 -12.23 -0.23 -4.86
C LYS A 78 -10.97 0.32 -5.52
N ILE A 79 -9.83 0.21 -4.84
CA ILE A 79 -8.54 0.65 -5.40
C ILE A 79 -8.20 -0.16 -6.65
N GLY A 80 -8.33 -1.48 -6.59
CA GLY A 80 -8.01 -2.35 -7.70
C GLY A 80 -8.81 -2.02 -8.96
N VAL A 81 -10.12 -1.87 -8.83
CA VAL A 81 -11.01 -1.52 -9.95
C VAL A 81 -10.68 -0.13 -10.50
N SER A 82 -10.57 0.86 -9.61
CA SER A 82 -10.32 2.25 -10.00
C SER A 82 -8.97 2.43 -10.67
N TYR A 83 -7.93 1.89 -10.07
CA TYR A 83 -6.58 2.05 -10.60
C TYR A 83 -6.35 1.26 -11.89
N SER A 84 -6.86 0.03 -11.96
CA SER A 84 -6.78 -0.78 -13.19
C SER A 84 -7.48 -0.09 -14.36
N GLY A 85 -8.65 0.48 -14.11
CA GLY A 85 -9.38 1.24 -15.14
C GLY A 85 -8.59 2.44 -15.63
N TYR A 86 -8.02 3.21 -14.70
CA TYR A 86 -7.17 4.35 -15.02
C TYR A 86 -5.95 3.94 -15.85
N TYR A 87 -5.21 2.93 -15.38
CA TYR A 87 -3.97 2.48 -16.01
C TYR A 87 -4.23 1.91 -17.40
N ASN A 88 -5.21 1.02 -17.53
CA ASN A 88 -5.53 0.38 -18.79
C ASN A 88 -6.01 1.37 -19.84
N LYS A 89 -6.78 2.39 -19.44
CA LYS A 89 -7.22 3.45 -20.35
C LYS A 89 -6.05 4.33 -20.80
N LYS A 90 -5.18 4.71 -19.85
CA LYS A 90 -4.04 5.59 -20.14
C LYS A 90 -3.02 4.93 -21.08
N TYR A 91 -2.76 3.65 -20.88
CA TYR A 91 -1.72 2.91 -21.58
C TYR A 91 -2.25 1.97 -22.65
N ASP A 92 -3.52 2.11 -23.01
CA ASP A 92 -4.18 1.30 -24.05
C ASP A 92 -3.95 -0.21 -23.79
N ARG A 93 -4.23 -0.64 -22.58
CA ARG A 93 -3.98 -1.99 -22.12
C ARG A 93 -5.29 -2.68 -21.77
N VAL A 94 -5.36 -4.00 -21.98
CA VAL A 94 -6.53 -4.82 -21.69
C VAL A 94 -6.12 -5.93 -20.72
N GLY A 95 -7.04 -6.33 -19.84
CA GLY A 95 -6.86 -7.45 -18.95
C GLY A 95 -6.40 -7.04 -17.54
N HIS A 96 -6.06 -8.04 -16.73
CA HIS A 96 -5.69 -7.84 -15.34
C HIS A 96 -4.40 -7.03 -15.21
N LEU A 97 -4.45 -6.01 -14.36
CA LEU A 97 -3.25 -5.25 -13.99
C LEU A 97 -2.57 -5.89 -12.78
N PHE A 98 -3.34 -6.28 -11.79
CA PHE A 98 -2.83 -6.87 -10.56
C PHE A 98 -2.81 -8.39 -10.62
N GLN A 99 -1.74 -8.96 -10.03
CA GLN A 99 -1.59 -10.39 -9.90
C GLN A 99 -2.54 -10.91 -8.83
N ASP A 100 -3.52 -11.73 -9.21
CA ASP A 100 -4.43 -12.38 -8.30
C ASP A 100 -5.01 -11.41 -7.24
N ARG A 101 -5.27 -11.89 -6.02
CA ARG A 101 -5.70 -11.08 -4.89
C ARG A 101 -4.50 -10.46 -4.18
N TYR A 102 -4.74 -9.37 -3.45
CA TYR A 102 -3.72 -8.83 -2.56
C TYR A 102 -3.33 -9.88 -1.51
N LEU A 103 -2.06 -9.87 -1.11
CA LEU A 103 -1.56 -10.65 0.00
C LEU A 103 -1.78 -9.86 1.29
N SER A 104 -2.16 -10.53 2.37
CA SER A 104 -2.33 -9.88 3.66
C SER A 104 -1.79 -10.78 4.77
N GLU A 105 -1.10 -10.16 5.73
CA GLU A 105 -0.53 -10.83 6.88
C GLU A 105 -0.93 -10.08 8.14
N PRO A 106 -1.54 -10.76 9.15
CA PRO A 106 -1.87 -10.12 10.41
C PRO A 106 -0.62 -9.66 11.17
N VAL A 107 -0.73 -8.48 11.80
CA VAL A 107 0.35 -7.91 12.62
C VAL A 107 -0.18 -7.78 14.05
N GLU A 108 0.15 -8.75 14.89
CA GLU A 108 -0.53 -8.95 16.18
C GLU A 108 0.22 -8.41 17.40
N THR A 109 1.51 -8.08 17.27
CA THR A 109 2.31 -7.57 18.38
C THR A 109 2.91 -6.21 18.07
N GLU A 110 3.16 -5.39 19.10
CA GLU A 110 3.82 -4.09 18.94
C GLU A 110 5.20 -4.22 18.30
N ASN A 111 5.98 -5.21 18.73
CA ASN A 111 7.32 -5.43 18.17
C ASN A 111 7.25 -5.74 16.68
N TYR A 112 6.34 -6.59 16.28
CA TYR A 112 6.16 -6.93 14.87
C TYR A 112 5.60 -5.76 14.07
N LEU A 113 4.70 -4.97 14.67
CA LEU A 113 4.18 -3.76 14.05
C LEU A 113 5.32 -2.80 13.69
N MET A 114 6.24 -2.57 14.61
CA MET A 114 7.40 -1.70 14.37
C MET A 114 8.34 -2.29 13.32
N THR A 115 8.51 -3.60 13.31
CA THR A 115 9.31 -4.29 12.29
C THR A 115 8.71 -4.12 10.90
N VAL A 116 7.42 -4.33 10.74
CA VAL A 116 6.70 -4.17 9.47
C VAL A 116 6.73 -2.70 9.02
N PHE A 117 6.48 -1.78 9.96
CA PHE A 117 6.52 -0.34 9.69
C PHE A 117 7.88 0.07 9.08
N ARG A 118 8.97 -0.33 9.72
CA ARG A 118 10.33 -0.06 9.23
C ARG A 118 10.59 -0.73 7.89
N TYR A 119 10.17 -1.98 7.76
CA TYR A 119 10.34 -2.74 6.53
C TYR A 119 9.71 -2.02 5.33
N ILE A 120 8.48 -1.56 5.49
CA ILE A 120 7.76 -0.85 4.43
C ILE A 120 8.50 0.43 4.04
N LEU A 121 8.90 1.24 5.01
CA LEU A 121 9.53 2.52 4.75
C LEU A 121 10.98 2.41 4.24
N GLN A 122 11.66 1.32 4.57
CA GLN A 122 13.03 1.06 4.11
C GLN A 122 13.10 0.33 2.77
N ASN A 123 11.96 -0.05 2.21
CA ASN A 123 11.90 -0.85 0.99
C ASN A 123 12.68 -0.22 -0.19
N PRO A 124 12.55 1.09 -0.48
CA PRO A 124 13.32 1.70 -1.56
C PRO A 124 14.82 1.64 -1.34
N GLN A 125 15.27 1.79 -0.10
CA GLN A 125 16.69 1.74 0.25
C GLN A 125 17.25 0.33 0.10
N LYS A 126 16.52 -0.68 0.55
CA LYS A 126 16.90 -2.08 0.38
C LYS A 126 16.91 -2.50 -1.09
N ALA A 127 16.05 -1.93 -1.90
CA ALA A 127 16.00 -2.18 -3.35
C ALA A 127 17.10 -1.43 -4.11
N GLY A 128 17.91 -0.61 -3.43
CA GLY A 128 19.00 0.13 -4.06
C GLY A 128 18.55 1.34 -4.87
N ILE A 129 17.32 1.84 -4.67
CA ILE A 129 16.78 2.96 -5.43
C ILE A 129 17.32 4.30 -4.89
N CYS A 130 17.11 4.54 -3.57
CA CYS A 130 17.59 5.75 -2.88
C CYS A 130 17.41 5.55 -1.38
N HIS A 131 17.89 6.52 -0.58
CA HIS A 131 17.59 6.54 0.85
C HIS A 131 16.09 6.61 1.09
N ALA A 132 15.62 5.92 2.14
CA ALA A 132 14.20 5.92 2.50
C ALA A 132 13.64 7.34 2.66
N ALA A 133 14.43 8.25 3.25
CA ALA A 133 14.04 9.65 3.47
C ALA A 133 13.85 10.44 2.17
N GLU A 134 14.47 10.01 1.09
CA GLU A 134 14.43 10.69 -0.21
C GLU A 134 13.36 10.13 -1.15
N TYR A 135 12.82 8.95 -0.84
CA TYR A 135 11.83 8.32 -1.69
C TYR A 135 10.48 9.03 -1.58
N ARG A 136 10.04 9.61 -2.69
CA ARG A 136 8.83 10.44 -2.74
C ARG A 136 7.55 9.65 -2.50
N TRP A 137 7.51 8.38 -2.90
CA TRP A 137 6.27 7.60 -2.98
C TRP A 137 6.09 6.65 -1.81
N SER A 138 6.55 7.08 -0.63
CA SER A 138 6.30 6.42 0.64
C SER A 138 5.80 7.44 1.67
N SER A 139 5.25 6.93 2.77
CA SER A 139 4.79 7.77 3.87
C SER A 139 5.92 8.24 4.81
N TYR A 140 7.17 7.95 4.52
CA TYR A 140 8.30 8.29 5.39
C TYR A 140 8.33 9.78 5.75
N LYS A 141 8.16 10.66 4.79
CA LYS A 141 8.20 12.11 5.02
C LYS A 141 7.11 12.61 5.96
N LEU A 142 5.95 11.97 5.96
CA LEU A 142 4.85 12.34 6.86
C LEU A 142 5.26 12.13 8.32
N TYR A 143 5.98 11.04 8.61
CA TYR A 143 6.45 10.76 9.96
C TYR A 143 7.63 11.65 10.35
N GLN A 144 8.48 12.01 9.41
CA GLN A 144 9.56 12.98 9.62
C GLN A 144 9.02 14.34 10.04
N ILE A 145 8.00 14.83 9.34
CA ILE A 145 7.34 16.10 9.66
C ILE A 145 6.67 16.03 11.02
N ALA A 146 5.94 14.95 11.31
CA ALA A 146 5.29 14.76 12.60
C ALA A 146 6.30 14.74 13.76
N SER A 147 7.43 14.06 13.60
CA SER A 147 8.53 14.04 14.58
C SER A 147 9.11 15.42 14.82
N ALA A 148 9.36 16.17 13.76
CA ALA A 148 9.87 17.55 13.85
C ALA A 148 8.89 18.45 14.56
N MET A 149 7.60 18.35 14.30
CA MET A 149 6.54 19.12 14.97
C MET A 149 6.42 18.74 16.43
N ALA A 150 6.57 17.47 16.78
CA ALA A 150 6.54 17.01 18.17
C ALA A 150 7.69 17.60 19.00
N ILE A 151 8.86 17.81 18.39
CA ILE A 151 10.01 18.46 19.05
C ILE A 151 9.74 19.93 19.30
N LEU A 152 8.98 20.59 18.43
CA LEU A 152 8.68 22.04 18.55
C LEU A 152 7.56 22.32 19.55
N LEU A 153 6.78 21.34 19.93
CA LEU A 153 5.73 21.48 20.93
C LEU A 153 6.22 21.10 22.32
#